data_0ac6046daa669c5c1de3a5e94fa75850
#
_entry.id   0ac6046daa669c5c1de3a5e94fa75850
#
_cell.length_a   1.000
_cell.length_b   1.000
_cell.length_c   1.000
_cell.angle_alpha   90.00
_cell.angle_beta   90.00
_cell.angle_gamma   90.00
#
_symmetry.space_group_name_H-M   'P 1'
#
loop_
_entity.id
_entity.type
_entity.pdbx_description
1 polymer ?
#
loop_
_entity_poly.entity_id
_entity_poly.type
_entity_poly.pdbx_seq_one_letter_code
_entity_poly.pdbx_strand_id
1 'polypeptide(L)'
;MGKRVILVDDSKTILATAQMALEEMISKGVIEFATYLNPAELLDALLSGAENYDLLISDINMAQMSGLELSEQLKANDKFKNKPILILTTESSPEMKARGKAIGVTGWMVKPFSDDKLIKAITMVLGL
;
A
#
# COMPACT_ATOMS: atom_id res chain seq x y z
N MET A 1 8.82 -17.97 -5.10
CA MET A 1 7.55 -17.22 -5.13
C MET A 1 7.58 -16.07 -4.14
N GLY A 2 7.52 -14.87 -4.67
CA GLY A 2 7.60 -13.67 -3.86
C GLY A 2 6.28 -13.29 -3.22
N LYS A 3 6.38 -12.48 -2.17
CA LYS A 3 5.22 -11.83 -1.58
C LYS A 3 4.67 -10.78 -2.55
N ARG A 4 3.36 -10.68 -2.63
CA ARG A 4 2.74 -9.71 -3.53
C ARG A 4 2.50 -8.39 -2.82
N VAL A 5 3.11 -7.33 -3.35
CA VAL A 5 3.01 -5.96 -2.85
C VAL A 5 2.29 -5.11 -3.88
N ILE A 6 1.25 -4.41 -3.46
CA ILE A 6 0.52 -3.49 -4.33
C ILE A 6 0.67 -2.08 -3.79
N LEU A 7 0.94 -1.13 -4.69
CA LEU A 7 0.94 0.30 -4.38
C LEU A 7 -0.17 0.98 -5.18
N VAL A 8 -1.05 1.68 -4.48
CA VAL A 8 -2.07 2.52 -5.11
C VAL A 8 -1.81 3.98 -4.78
N ASP A 9 -1.70 4.80 -5.82
CA ASP A 9 -1.43 6.23 -5.72
C ASP A 9 -1.83 6.86 -7.04
N ASP A 10 -2.50 8.00 -7.04
CA ASP A 10 -2.91 8.66 -8.26
C ASP A 10 -1.78 9.46 -8.94
N SER A 11 -0.57 9.43 -8.39
CA SER A 11 0.62 10.03 -8.98
C SER A 11 1.45 8.99 -9.73
N LYS A 12 1.51 9.12 -11.05
CA LYS A 12 2.37 8.24 -11.88
C LYS A 12 3.83 8.34 -11.48
N THR A 13 4.28 9.52 -11.06
CA THR A 13 5.66 9.74 -10.61
C THR A 13 5.97 8.90 -9.37
N ILE A 14 5.07 8.87 -8.40
CA ILE A 14 5.25 8.08 -7.19
C ILE A 14 5.30 6.59 -7.53
N LEU A 15 4.40 6.12 -8.40
CA LEU A 15 4.40 4.72 -8.80
C LEU A 15 5.73 4.32 -9.46
N ALA A 16 6.23 5.16 -10.36
CA ALA A 16 7.49 4.91 -11.05
C ALA A 16 8.69 4.95 -10.09
N THR A 17 8.71 5.93 -9.19
CA THR A 17 9.78 6.07 -8.21
C THR A 17 9.85 4.86 -7.28
N ALA A 18 8.68 4.41 -6.81
CA ALA A 18 8.61 3.23 -5.95
C ALA A 18 9.07 1.97 -6.67
N GLN A 19 8.66 1.80 -7.93
CA GLN A 19 9.08 0.64 -8.72
C GLN A 19 10.59 0.61 -8.92
N MET A 20 11.20 1.75 -9.20
CA MET A 20 12.66 1.85 -9.32
C MET A 20 13.36 1.52 -8.00
N ALA A 21 12.82 2.02 -6.89
CA ALA A 21 13.37 1.72 -5.57
C ALA A 21 13.34 0.23 -5.23
N LEU A 22 12.35 -0.48 -5.71
CA LEU A 22 12.14 -1.90 -5.41
C LEU A 22 12.65 -2.85 -6.48
N GLU A 23 13.30 -2.32 -7.51
CA GLU A 23 13.73 -3.10 -8.68
C GLU A 23 14.56 -4.33 -8.31
N GLU A 24 15.47 -4.21 -7.36
CA GLU A 24 16.30 -5.33 -6.93
C GLU A 24 15.48 -6.44 -6.29
N MET A 25 14.54 -6.08 -5.42
CA MET A 25 13.66 -7.05 -4.78
C MET A 25 12.76 -7.75 -5.80
N ILE A 26 12.30 -7.00 -6.80
CA ILE A 26 11.46 -7.54 -7.88
C ILE A 26 12.27 -8.50 -8.75
N SER A 27 13.47 -8.10 -9.18
CA SER A 27 14.29 -8.91 -10.08
C SER A 27 14.79 -10.18 -9.41
N LYS A 28 15.00 -10.15 -8.10
CA LYS A 28 15.40 -11.33 -7.32
C LYS A 28 14.23 -12.23 -6.94
N GLY A 29 13.00 -11.83 -7.28
CA GLY A 29 11.82 -12.62 -6.97
C GLY A 29 11.42 -12.60 -5.50
N VAL A 30 11.96 -11.66 -4.70
CA VAL A 30 11.60 -11.51 -3.29
C VAL A 30 10.17 -11.02 -3.15
N ILE A 31 9.77 -10.10 -4.03
CA ILE A 31 8.40 -9.61 -4.12
C ILE A 31 7.91 -9.62 -5.56
N GLU A 32 6.58 -9.71 -5.72
CA GLU A 32 5.89 -9.34 -6.93
C GLU A 32 5.30 -7.95 -6.67
N PHE A 33 5.44 -7.02 -7.61
CA PHE A 33 5.02 -5.66 -7.40
C PHE A 33 4.04 -5.22 -8.48
N ALA A 34 2.88 -4.70 -8.05
CA ALA A 34 1.87 -4.15 -8.95
C ALA A 34 1.47 -2.76 -8.51
N THR A 35 1.10 -1.92 -9.45
CA THR A 35 0.71 -0.54 -9.18
C THR A 35 -0.69 -0.25 -9.75
N TYR A 36 -1.43 0.61 -9.04
CA TYR A 36 -2.75 1.07 -9.47
C TYR A 36 -2.82 2.58 -9.33
N LEU A 37 -3.38 3.24 -10.34
CA LEU A 37 -3.66 4.68 -10.30
C LEU A 37 -5.01 4.98 -9.66
N ASN A 38 -5.93 4.03 -9.75
CA ASN A 38 -7.32 4.22 -9.33
C ASN A 38 -7.67 3.24 -8.21
N PRO A 39 -7.95 3.75 -7.00
CA PRO A 39 -8.27 2.88 -5.85
C PRO A 39 -9.60 2.12 -6.03
N ALA A 40 -10.56 2.68 -6.76
CA ALA A 40 -11.82 1.99 -7.01
C ALA A 40 -11.61 0.77 -7.91
N GLU A 41 -10.76 0.88 -8.93
CA GLU A 41 -10.41 -0.26 -9.77
C GLU A 41 -9.70 -1.35 -8.98
N LEU A 42 -8.78 -0.95 -8.09
CA LEU A 42 -8.10 -1.90 -7.22
C LEU A 42 -9.10 -2.62 -6.32
N LEU A 43 -9.99 -1.88 -5.68
CA LEU A 43 -10.98 -2.46 -4.78
C LEU A 43 -11.87 -3.47 -5.52
N ASP A 44 -12.36 -3.10 -6.70
CA ASP A 44 -13.18 -4.00 -7.53
C ASP A 44 -12.42 -5.28 -7.87
N ALA A 45 -11.16 -5.16 -8.26
CA ALA A 45 -10.32 -6.32 -8.58
C ALA A 45 -10.11 -7.23 -7.37
N LEU A 46 -9.89 -6.64 -6.20
CA LEU A 46 -9.72 -7.40 -4.95
C LEU A 46 -11.01 -8.12 -4.55
N LEU A 47 -12.14 -7.42 -4.62
CA LEU A 47 -13.43 -7.99 -4.23
C LEU A 47 -13.91 -9.08 -5.19
N SER A 48 -13.56 -8.98 -6.47
CA SER A 48 -13.93 -9.98 -7.47
C SER A 48 -13.03 -11.22 -7.46
N GLY A 49 -11.91 -11.16 -6.74
CA GLY A 49 -10.91 -12.23 -6.74
C GLY A 49 -9.90 -12.17 -7.87
N ALA A 50 -9.98 -11.15 -8.74
CA ALA A 50 -9.01 -10.97 -9.82
C ALA A 50 -7.65 -10.50 -9.32
N GLU A 51 -7.59 -9.91 -8.13
CA GLU A 51 -6.36 -9.40 -7.52
C GLU A 51 -6.26 -9.86 -6.07
N ASN A 52 -5.04 -9.87 -5.55
CA ASN A 52 -4.76 -10.21 -4.16
C ASN A 52 -3.47 -9.51 -3.74
N TYR A 53 -3.17 -9.47 -2.43
CA TYR A 53 -1.93 -8.90 -1.93
C TYR A 53 -1.51 -9.54 -0.61
N ASP A 54 -0.22 -9.43 -0.31
CA ASP A 54 0.34 -9.72 1.01
C ASP A 54 0.60 -8.43 1.77
N LEU A 55 0.83 -7.33 1.04
CA LEU A 55 0.97 -5.98 1.60
C LEU A 55 0.36 -5.00 0.61
N LEU A 56 -0.50 -4.12 1.12
CA LEU A 56 -1.01 -2.97 0.35
C LEU A 56 -0.36 -1.69 0.87
N ILE A 57 0.16 -0.89 -0.06
CA ILE A 57 0.69 0.45 0.23
C ILE A 57 -0.24 1.43 -0.46
N SER A 58 -0.76 2.41 0.27
CA SER A 58 -1.75 3.35 -0.27
C SER A 58 -1.49 4.78 0.17
N ASP A 59 -1.64 5.71 -0.77
CA ASP A 59 -1.80 7.12 -0.42
C ASP A 59 -3.19 7.35 0.19
N ILE A 60 -3.39 8.49 0.83
CA ILE A 60 -4.68 8.89 1.38
C ILE A 60 -5.48 9.71 0.36
N ASN A 61 -4.85 10.75 -0.18
CA ASN A 61 -5.54 11.72 -1.03
C ASN A 61 -5.55 11.29 -2.49
N MET A 62 -6.61 10.61 -2.87
CA MET A 62 -6.82 10.13 -4.24
C MET A 62 -8.20 10.53 -4.72
N ALA A 63 -8.36 10.72 -6.04
CA ALA A 63 -9.55 11.34 -6.62
C ALA A 63 -10.84 10.54 -6.40
N GLN A 64 -10.79 9.22 -6.53
CA GLN A 64 -12.01 8.40 -6.51
C GLN A 64 -12.38 7.92 -5.11
N MET A 65 -11.40 7.73 -4.25
CA MET A 65 -11.60 7.17 -2.91
C MET A 65 -10.37 7.48 -2.08
N SER A 66 -10.55 7.85 -0.81
CA SER A 66 -9.40 8.04 0.07
C SER A 66 -8.77 6.69 0.45
N GLY A 67 -7.47 6.71 0.72
CA GLY A 67 -6.78 5.51 1.18
C GLY A 67 -7.29 5.00 2.52
N LEU A 68 -7.83 5.87 3.36
CA LEU A 68 -8.45 5.47 4.62
C LEU A 68 -9.79 4.77 4.39
N GLU A 69 -10.60 5.25 3.44
CA GLU A 69 -11.83 4.56 3.05
C GLU A 69 -11.53 3.19 2.44
N LEU A 70 -10.54 3.11 1.58
CA LEU A 70 -10.10 1.84 1.00
C LEU A 70 -9.68 0.87 2.11
N SER A 71 -8.88 1.34 3.05
CA SER A 71 -8.41 0.54 4.18
C SER A 71 -9.57 0.05 5.05
N GLU A 72 -10.53 0.93 5.32
CA GLU A 72 -11.73 0.58 6.08
C GLU A 72 -12.49 -0.57 5.45
N GLN A 73 -12.72 -0.49 4.14
CA GLN A 73 -13.45 -1.52 3.43
C GLN A 73 -12.71 -2.85 3.41
N LEU A 74 -11.39 -2.80 3.26
CA LEU A 74 -10.57 -4.03 3.28
C LEU A 74 -10.51 -4.64 4.67
N LYS A 75 -10.40 -3.82 5.72
CA LYS A 75 -10.40 -4.31 7.10
C LYS A 75 -11.76 -4.86 7.54
N ALA A 76 -12.83 -4.47 6.88
CA ALA A 76 -14.16 -5.02 7.10
C ALA A 76 -14.42 -6.32 6.31
N ASN A 77 -13.52 -6.71 5.41
CA ASN A 77 -13.65 -7.89 4.57
C ASN A 77 -12.87 -9.06 5.17
N ASP A 78 -13.53 -10.20 5.36
CA ASP A 78 -12.90 -11.38 5.97
C ASP A 78 -11.64 -11.86 5.25
N LYS A 79 -11.59 -11.70 3.94
CA LYS A 79 -10.44 -12.13 3.14
C LYS A 79 -9.20 -11.24 3.37
N PHE A 80 -9.41 -9.95 3.61
CA PHE A 80 -8.32 -8.97 3.68
C PHE A 80 -8.06 -8.37 5.06
N LYS A 81 -8.94 -8.60 6.02
CA LYS A 81 -8.86 -7.93 7.33
C LYS A 81 -7.55 -8.16 8.10
N ASN A 82 -6.89 -9.28 7.86
CA ASN A 82 -5.63 -9.62 8.53
C ASN A 82 -4.39 -9.29 7.71
N LYS A 83 -4.56 -8.73 6.52
CA LYS A 83 -3.43 -8.39 5.65
C LYS A 83 -2.97 -6.96 5.91
N PRO A 84 -1.65 -6.74 6.02
CA PRO A 84 -1.13 -5.42 6.39
C PRO A 84 -1.37 -4.36 5.33
N ILE A 85 -1.59 -3.14 5.80
CA ILE A 85 -1.71 -1.94 4.97
C ILE A 85 -0.73 -0.90 5.49
N LEU A 86 0.09 -0.36 4.60
CA LEU A 86 1.04 0.71 4.91
C LEU A 86 0.57 1.97 4.19
N ILE A 87 0.40 3.04 4.94
CA ILE A 87 0.04 4.34 4.35
C ILE A 87 1.32 5.07 3.93
N LEU A 88 1.31 5.60 2.70
CA LEU A 88 2.42 6.37 2.14
C LEU A 88 1.84 7.68 1.60
N THR A 89 2.02 8.79 2.32
CA THR A 89 1.29 10.02 2.06
C THR A 89 2.05 11.25 2.50
N THR A 90 1.64 12.43 1.98
CA THR A 90 2.12 13.71 2.49
C THR A 90 1.41 14.13 3.78
N GLU A 91 0.29 13.48 4.11
CA GLU A 91 -0.44 13.76 5.35
C GLU A 91 0.30 13.26 6.57
N SER A 92 0.46 14.12 7.58
CA SER A 92 1.16 13.75 8.81
C SER A 92 0.47 14.25 10.06
N SER A 93 -0.77 14.72 9.95
CA SER A 93 -1.49 15.23 11.12
C SER A 93 -1.77 14.12 12.14
N PRO A 94 -1.71 14.44 13.44
CA PRO A 94 -2.04 13.46 14.47
C PRO A 94 -3.45 12.88 14.33
N GLU A 95 -4.39 13.69 13.87
CA GLU A 95 -5.78 13.27 13.67
C GLU A 95 -5.89 12.18 12.60
N MET A 96 -5.22 12.37 11.46
CA MET A 96 -5.24 11.41 10.38
C MET A 96 -4.52 10.11 10.77
N LYS A 97 -3.41 10.23 11.48
CA LYS A 97 -2.68 9.05 11.98
C LYS A 97 -3.51 8.26 12.98
N ALA A 98 -4.20 8.96 13.88
CA ALA A 98 -5.09 8.32 14.85
C ALA A 98 -6.24 7.59 14.15
N ARG A 99 -6.80 8.18 13.10
CA ARG A 99 -7.82 7.55 12.29
C ARG A 99 -7.32 6.30 11.60
N GLY A 100 -6.13 6.35 11.02
CA GLY A 100 -5.50 5.17 10.41
C GLY A 100 -5.27 4.06 11.42
N LYS A 101 -4.80 4.40 12.61
CA LYS A 101 -4.59 3.44 13.68
C LYS A 101 -5.92 2.79 14.11
N ALA A 102 -6.99 3.57 14.22
CA ALA A 102 -8.31 3.06 14.58
C ALA A 102 -8.85 2.08 13.52
N ILE A 103 -8.57 2.33 12.26
CA ILE A 103 -8.93 1.43 11.16
C ILE A 103 -8.12 0.13 11.19
N GLY A 104 -6.89 0.21 11.69
CA GLY A 104 -6.01 -0.95 11.80
C GLY A 104 -4.90 -1.01 10.75
N VAL A 105 -4.51 0.15 10.18
CA VAL A 105 -3.35 0.16 9.28
C VAL A 105 -2.08 -0.16 10.06
N THR A 106 -1.14 -0.82 9.39
CA THR A 106 0.06 -1.35 10.02
C THR A 106 1.13 -0.29 10.24
N GLY A 107 1.24 0.67 9.35
CA GLY A 107 2.26 1.70 9.42
C GLY A 107 1.92 2.93 8.61
N TRP A 108 2.75 3.97 8.80
CA TRP A 108 2.54 5.28 8.21
C TRP A 108 3.88 5.84 7.78
N MET A 109 4.04 6.10 6.49
CA MET A 109 5.26 6.69 5.94
C MET A 109 4.93 8.00 5.25
N VAL A 110 5.71 9.04 5.53
CA VAL A 110 5.47 10.37 4.96
C VAL A 110 6.35 10.57 3.73
N LYS A 111 5.75 11.11 2.67
CA LYS A 111 6.47 11.51 1.46
C LYS A 111 7.24 12.81 1.70
N PRO A 112 8.40 13.03 1.07
CA PRO A 112 9.10 12.09 0.18
C PRO A 112 9.78 10.98 0.97
N PHE A 113 9.89 9.82 0.36
CA PHE A 113 10.53 8.65 0.98
C PHE A 113 11.88 8.38 0.29
N SER A 114 12.79 7.75 1.02
CA SER A 114 14.03 7.23 0.43
C SER A 114 13.82 5.77 0.05
N ASP A 115 14.61 5.29 -0.92
CA ASP A 115 14.59 3.89 -1.32
C ASP A 115 14.79 2.97 -0.12
N ASP A 116 15.77 3.29 0.72
CA ASP A 116 16.10 2.49 1.90
C ASP A 116 14.94 2.41 2.88
N LYS A 117 14.23 3.52 3.11
CA LYS A 117 13.08 3.53 4.02
C LYS A 117 11.94 2.68 3.49
N LEU A 118 11.68 2.75 2.19
CA LEU A 118 10.62 1.95 1.58
C LEU A 118 10.95 0.48 1.65
N ILE A 119 12.17 0.10 1.27
CA ILE A 119 12.63 -1.30 1.33
C ILE A 119 12.56 -1.82 2.76
N LYS A 120 13.03 -1.04 3.72
CA LYS A 120 13.02 -1.43 5.14
C LYS A 120 11.60 -1.64 5.65
N ALA A 121 10.67 -0.75 5.31
CA ALA A 121 9.29 -0.86 5.74
C ALA A 121 8.64 -2.13 5.20
N ILE A 122 8.83 -2.42 3.92
CA ILE A 122 8.31 -3.64 3.28
C ILE A 122 8.92 -4.88 3.94
N THR A 123 10.24 -4.87 4.12
CA THR A 123 10.97 -5.99 4.73
C THR A 123 10.45 -6.28 6.13
N MET A 124 10.27 -5.25 6.94
CA MET A 124 9.79 -5.41 8.31
C MET A 124 8.35 -5.91 8.36
N VAL A 125 7.47 -5.35 7.54
CA VAL A 125 6.05 -5.72 7.57
C VAL A 125 5.84 -7.15 7.07
N LEU A 126 6.58 -7.57 6.07
CA LEU A 126 6.45 -8.91 5.49
C LEU A 126 7.35 -9.96 6.15
N GLY A 127 8.23 -9.57 7.06
CA GLY A 127 9.14 -10.50 7.71
C GLY A 127 10.19 -11.08 6.79
N LEU A 128 10.66 -10.27 5.86
CA LEU A 128 11.66 -10.72 4.88
C LEU A 128 13.09 -10.62 5.39
#